data_86abf32d247eb78737b9a8e6ee4568cb
#
_entry.id   86abf32d247eb78737b9a8e6ee4568cb
#
_cell.length_a   1.000
_cell.length_b   1.000
_cell.length_c   1.000
_cell.angle_alpha   90.00
_cell.angle_beta   90.00
_cell.angle_gamma   90.00
#
_symmetry.space_group_name_H-M   'P 1'
#
loop_
_entity.id
_entity.type
_entity.pdbx_description
1 polymer ?
#
loop_
_entity_poly.entity_id
_entity_poly.type
_entity_poly.pdbx_seq_one_letter_code
_entity_poly.pdbx_strand_id
1 'polypeptide(L)'
;GSHWLRGTGYHESVLGHLDRQWLDTWAPDRPVRIQHRSGRLWILNSLGMEIIADAALSLAPHERDRLTSKDGRLYDVDELLGNLTRSDAPPVRLASQQLAAFGVTGINDMTPSNNPETWQWFTELQISQDLLQKVRMSGRPELSGGKQTPRLSIGETKVHLHDSSLPNFDDFLSTITESHKKQRNIAVHCVTEVALVYTLSAFRTAGTLHGDRIEHASVIPPALIEQLSELGLSVVTQPNFVHERGDAYLKDIPADEHTFLYRTDSLIRAGVP
;
A
#
# COMPACT_ATOMS: atom_id res chain seq x y z
N GLY A 1 5.29 25.25 -17.58
CA GLY A 1 4.82 24.56 -16.39
C GLY A 1 5.93 23.71 -15.79
N SER A 2 6.10 23.74 -14.48
CA SER A 2 7.11 22.95 -13.77
C SER A 2 6.74 21.48 -13.84
N HIS A 3 7.25 20.76 -14.84
CA HIS A 3 7.09 19.31 -14.87
C HIS A 3 8.00 18.68 -13.83
N TRP A 4 7.41 18.07 -12.82
CA TRP A 4 8.12 17.30 -11.81
C TRP A 4 8.91 16.15 -12.43
N LEU A 5 10.16 16.00 -12.00
CA LEU A 5 10.88 14.74 -12.17
C LEU A 5 10.45 13.80 -11.04
N ARG A 6 9.91 12.64 -11.40
CA ARG A 6 9.52 11.61 -10.45
C ARG A 6 10.39 10.37 -10.64
N GLY A 7 11.09 9.97 -9.57
CA GLY A 7 11.76 8.68 -9.46
C GLY A 7 11.02 7.77 -8.49
N THR A 8 11.11 6.46 -8.71
CA THR A 8 10.54 5.44 -7.82
C THR A 8 11.52 4.30 -7.65
N GLY A 9 11.36 3.53 -6.57
CA GLY A 9 12.17 2.34 -6.34
C GLY A 9 13.57 2.61 -5.82
N TYR A 10 13.88 3.84 -5.38
CA TYR A 10 15.17 4.15 -4.76
C TYR A 10 15.39 3.30 -3.51
N HIS A 11 16.65 2.92 -3.30
CA HIS A 11 17.14 2.28 -2.10
C HIS A 11 18.61 2.65 -1.88
N GLU A 12 19.03 2.73 -0.62
CA GLU A 12 20.38 3.13 -0.21
C GLU A 12 21.47 2.21 -0.77
N SER A 13 21.17 0.95 -1.03
CA SER A 13 22.11 0.00 -1.66
C SER A 13 22.49 0.35 -3.10
N VAL A 14 21.73 1.21 -3.78
CA VAL A 14 21.97 1.59 -5.17
C VAL A 14 22.75 2.89 -5.28
N LEU A 15 22.38 3.91 -4.50
CA LEU A 15 22.95 5.26 -4.61
C LEU A 15 23.49 5.79 -3.28
N GLY A 16 23.58 4.96 -2.23
CA GLY A 16 23.93 5.43 -0.90
C GLY A 16 22.85 6.33 -0.31
N HIS A 17 23.23 7.19 0.64
CA HIS A 17 22.31 8.14 1.27
C HIS A 17 21.94 9.25 0.29
N LEU A 18 20.66 9.34 -0.06
CA LEU A 18 20.11 10.35 -0.93
C LEU A 18 19.40 11.42 -0.11
N ASP A 19 19.70 12.68 -0.36
CA ASP A 19 19.11 13.84 0.29
C ASP A 19 18.84 14.99 -0.67
N ARG A 20 18.32 16.09 -0.14
CA ARG A 20 18.02 17.32 -0.85
C ARG A 20 19.22 17.88 -1.58
N GLN A 21 20.39 17.94 -0.92
CA GLN A 21 21.60 18.54 -1.48
C GLN A 21 22.13 17.73 -2.65
N TRP A 22 22.09 16.40 -2.51
CA TRP A 22 22.48 15.50 -3.60
C TRP A 22 21.58 15.71 -4.83
N LEU A 23 20.26 15.82 -4.64
CA LEU A 23 19.32 16.07 -5.73
C LEU A 23 19.51 17.45 -6.38
N ASP A 24 19.85 18.48 -5.61
CA ASP A 24 20.12 19.83 -6.13
C ASP A 24 21.33 19.85 -7.07
N THR A 25 22.33 18.99 -6.87
CA THR A 25 23.48 18.89 -7.78
C THR A 25 23.12 18.27 -9.14
N TRP A 26 22.12 17.39 -9.17
CA TRP A 26 21.71 16.66 -10.38
C TRP A 26 20.60 17.34 -11.18
N ALA A 27 19.71 18.02 -10.50
CA ALA A 27 18.59 18.69 -11.13
C ALA A 27 18.27 20.02 -10.45
N PRO A 28 19.17 21.04 -10.57
CA PRO A 28 18.99 22.33 -9.91
C PRO A 28 17.81 23.13 -10.45
N ASP A 29 17.44 22.91 -11.72
CA ASP A 29 16.45 23.74 -12.45
C ASP A 29 15.05 23.13 -12.52
N ARG A 30 14.84 21.97 -11.90
CA ARG A 30 13.56 21.25 -11.96
C ARG A 30 13.17 20.68 -10.60
N PRO A 31 11.90 20.73 -10.21
CA PRO A 31 11.45 20.07 -8.99
C PRO A 31 11.55 18.55 -9.14
N VAL A 32 12.17 17.92 -8.15
CA VAL A 32 12.41 16.47 -8.11
C VAL A 32 11.73 15.88 -6.89
N ARG A 33 11.10 14.72 -7.08
CA ARG A 33 10.64 13.85 -5.99
C ARG A 33 10.99 12.40 -6.29
N ILE A 34 11.65 11.74 -5.34
CA ILE A 34 12.05 10.34 -5.46
C ILE A 34 11.40 9.54 -4.34
N GLN A 35 10.70 8.48 -4.71
CA GLN A 35 10.10 7.56 -3.74
C GLN A 35 11.04 6.42 -3.45
N HIS A 36 11.29 6.18 -2.18
CA HIS A 36 12.00 5.00 -1.73
C HIS A 36 11.15 3.74 -1.99
N ARG A 37 11.80 2.60 -2.23
CA ARG A 37 11.11 1.32 -2.54
C ARG A 37 10.15 0.83 -1.45
N SER A 38 10.33 1.29 -0.19
CA SER A 38 9.40 1.01 0.90
C SER A 38 8.02 1.68 0.73
N GLY A 39 7.90 2.66 -0.19
CA GLY A 39 6.71 3.49 -0.34
C GLY A 39 6.57 4.59 0.72
N ARG A 40 7.31 4.54 1.84
CA ARG A 40 7.14 5.41 3.00
C ARG A 40 7.95 6.70 2.99
N LEU A 41 9.06 6.73 2.25
CA LEU A 41 9.99 7.86 2.21
C LEU A 41 9.94 8.51 0.83
N TRP A 42 9.77 9.82 0.83
CA TRP A 42 9.98 10.69 -0.31
C TRP A 42 11.19 11.59 -0.08
N ILE A 43 11.96 11.84 -1.12
CA ILE A 43 13.12 12.72 -1.09
C ILE A 43 12.92 13.77 -2.17
N LEU A 44 12.98 15.03 -1.78
CA LEU A 44 12.74 16.17 -2.64
C LEU A 44 13.98 17.06 -2.68
N ASN A 45 14.23 17.67 -3.83
CA ASN A 45 15.23 18.72 -3.97
C ASN A 45 14.68 20.08 -3.45
N SER A 46 15.51 21.12 -3.47
CA SER A 46 15.16 22.45 -2.96
C SER A 46 13.93 23.03 -3.65
N LEU A 47 13.88 23.00 -4.98
CA LEU A 47 12.72 23.48 -5.73
C LEU A 47 11.45 22.69 -5.41
N GLY A 48 11.56 21.39 -5.23
CA GLY A 48 10.44 20.54 -4.82
C GLY A 48 9.92 20.92 -3.44
N MET A 49 10.82 21.14 -2.48
CA MET A 49 10.46 21.56 -1.11
C MET A 49 9.80 22.94 -1.09
N GLU A 50 10.27 23.90 -1.87
CA GLU A 50 9.66 25.23 -2.00
C GLU A 50 8.22 25.14 -2.56
N ILE A 51 8.01 24.39 -3.64
CA ILE A 51 6.69 24.22 -4.24
C ILE A 51 5.70 23.60 -3.27
N ILE A 52 6.10 22.55 -2.53
CA ILE A 52 5.19 21.95 -1.55
C ILE A 52 4.94 22.84 -0.34
N ALA A 53 5.93 23.63 0.10
CA ALA A 53 5.75 24.57 1.19
C ALA A 53 4.72 25.65 0.85
N ASP A 54 4.79 26.22 -0.35
CA ASP A 54 3.81 27.18 -0.85
C ASP A 54 2.41 26.57 -0.97
N ALA A 55 2.32 25.37 -1.56
CA ALA A 55 1.06 24.67 -1.71
C ALA A 55 0.43 24.26 -0.36
N ALA A 56 1.27 23.99 0.63
CA ALA A 56 0.85 23.57 1.98
C ALA A 56 0.30 24.72 2.84
N LEU A 57 0.37 25.98 2.41
CA LEU A 57 -0.16 27.12 3.17
C LEU A 57 -1.64 27.00 3.52
N SER A 58 -2.42 26.28 2.71
CA SER A 58 -3.84 26.01 2.93
C SER A 58 -4.13 24.84 3.89
N LEU A 59 -3.12 24.06 4.26
CA LEU A 59 -3.25 22.90 5.14
C LEU A 59 -3.27 23.28 6.61
N ALA A 60 -3.79 22.38 7.47
CA ALA A 60 -3.73 22.51 8.91
C ALA A 60 -2.25 22.54 9.42
N PRO A 61 -1.95 23.20 10.54
CA PRO A 61 -0.58 23.32 11.05
C PRO A 61 0.15 21.96 11.20
N HIS A 62 -0.51 20.96 11.76
CA HIS A 62 0.06 19.63 11.98
C HIS A 62 0.39 18.89 10.65
N GLU A 63 -0.34 19.16 9.57
CA GLU A 63 -0.05 18.60 8.24
C GLU A 63 1.16 19.30 7.61
N ARG A 64 1.26 20.61 7.78
CA ARG A 64 2.43 21.39 7.32
C ARG A 64 3.71 20.95 8.00
N ASP A 65 3.66 20.70 9.31
CA ASP A 65 4.82 20.22 10.07
C ASP A 65 5.37 18.90 9.51
N ARG A 66 4.50 17.99 9.06
CA ARG A 66 4.90 16.73 8.42
C ARG A 66 5.59 16.93 7.06
N LEU A 67 5.39 18.04 6.40
CA LEU A 67 6.00 18.40 5.12
C LEU A 67 7.28 19.25 5.30
N THR A 68 7.74 19.46 6.53
CA THR A 68 8.95 20.22 6.84
C THR A 68 10.14 19.28 7.03
N SER A 69 11.21 19.51 6.25
CA SER A 69 12.44 18.72 6.34
C SER A 69 13.65 19.55 5.94
N LYS A 70 14.75 19.43 6.70
CA LYS A 70 16.02 20.10 6.39
C LYS A 70 16.80 19.42 5.27
N ASP A 71 16.70 18.10 5.20
CA ASP A 71 17.41 17.25 4.24
C ASP A 71 16.53 16.78 3.06
N GLY A 72 15.28 17.28 2.99
CA GLY A 72 14.33 16.94 1.94
C GLY A 72 13.70 15.56 2.07
N ARG A 73 13.94 14.83 3.17
CA ARG A 73 13.39 13.49 3.41
C ARG A 73 12.08 13.61 4.18
N LEU A 74 10.99 13.12 3.59
CA LEU A 74 9.63 13.19 4.12
C LEU A 74 9.08 11.78 4.27
N TYR A 75 8.62 11.43 5.48
CA TYR A 75 8.13 10.09 5.80
C TYR A 75 6.61 10.06 5.92
N ASP A 76 6.00 9.01 5.36
CA ASP A 76 4.57 8.70 5.48
C ASP A 76 3.64 9.86 5.04
N VAL A 77 4.03 10.58 3.99
CA VAL A 77 3.31 11.76 3.47
C VAL A 77 2.71 11.55 2.08
N ASP A 78 2.54 10.30 1.63
CA ASP A 78 2.09 9.98 0.26
C ASP A 78 0.82 10.73 -0.13
N GLU A 79 -0.19 10.70 0.71
CA GLU A 79 -1.47 11.34 0.43
C GLU A 79 -1.35 12.87 0.38
N LEU A 80 -0.68 13.46 1.37
CA LEU A 80 -0.44 14.90 1.41
C LEU A 80 0.35 15.38 0.19
N LEU A 81 1.44 14.67 -0.11
CA LEU A 81 2.30 15.02 -1.24
C LEU A 81 1.57 14.79 -2.58
N GLY A 82 0.79 13.74 -2.70
CA GLY A 82 -0.03 13.46 -3.87
C GLY A 82 -1.02 14.57 -4.16
N ASN A 83 -1.71 15.09 -3.14
CA ASN A 83 -2.67 16.19 -3.26
C ASN A 83 -2.00 17.52 -3.64
N LEU A 84 -0.82 17.81 -3.11
CA LEU A 84 -0.10 19.06 -3.36
C LEU A 84 0.65 19.07 -4.71
N THR A 85 1.05 17.88 -5.20
CA THR A 85 1.84 17.73 -6.42
C THR A 85 1.03 17.15 -7.57
N ARG A 86 -0.28 17.44 -7.64
CA ARG A 86 -1.16 16.91 -8.67
C ARG A 86 -0.49 16.98 -10.04
N SER A 87 -0.17 15.83 -10.59
CA SER A 87 0.19 15.63 -11.98
C SER A 87 -0.97 14.96 -12.69
N ASP A 88 -1.05 15.12 -13.99
CA ASP A 88 -1.99 14.34 -14.81
C ASP A 88 -1.85 12.84 -14.46
N ALA A 89 -2.96 12.13 -14.46
CA ALA A 89 -2.96 10.70 -14.23
C ALA A 89 -2.02 10.02 -15.25
N PRO A 90 -1.22 9.01 -14.82
CA PRO A 90 -0.27 8.35 -15.70
C PRO A 90 -1.02 7.68 -16.87
N PRO A 91 -0.42 7.64 -18.09
CA PRO A 91 -1.02 6.95 -19.22
C PRO A 91 -1.04 5.45 -18.97
N VAL A 92 -2.23 4.90 -18.72
CA VAL A 92 -2.43 3.48 -18.35
C VAL A 92 -2.41 2.56 -19.57
N ARG A 93 -2.77 3.07 -20.75
CA ARG A 93 -2.97 2.30 -21.98
C ARG A 93 -1.81 1.37 -22.32
N LEU A 94 -0.58 1.87 -22.31
CA LEU A 94 0.59 1.05 -22.68
C LEU A 94 0.83 -0.07 -21.68
N ALA A 95 0.73 0.21 -20.39
CA ALA A 95 0.86 -0.80 -19.33
C ALA A 95 -0.26 -1.86 -19.44
N SER A 96 -1.49 -1.44 -19.68
CA SER A 96 -2.63 -2.32 -19.87
C SER A 96 -2.46 -3.23 -21.09
N GLN A 97 -2.00 -2.69 -22.22
CA GLN A 97 -1.70 -3.47 -23.42
C GLN A 97 -0.58 -4.49 -23.19
N GLN A 98 0.48 -4.10 -22.47
CA GLN A 98 1.58 -5.00 -22.12
C GLN A 98 1.10 -6.13 -21.20
N LEU A 99 0.30 -5.84 -20.19
CA LEU A 99 -0.33 -6.85 -19.34
C LEU A 99 -1.21 -7.82 -20.15
N ALA A 100 -2.00 -7.28 -21.10
CA ALA A 100 -2.82 -8.12 -21.98
C ALA A 100 -1.98 -9.02 -22.88
N ALA A 101 -0.84 -8.53 -23.40
CA ALA A 101 0.10 -9.34 -24.19
C ALA A 101 0.71 -10.49 -23.40
N PHE A 102 0.86 -10.34 -22.08
CA PHE A 102 1.27 -11.41 -21.16
C PHE A 102 0.09 -12.33 -20.71
N GLY A 103 -1.11 -12.13 -21.26
CA GLY A 103 -2.27 -12.92 -20.89
C GLY A 103 -2.96 -12.52 -19.58
N VAL A 104 -2.59 -11.38 -19.00
CA VAL A 104 -3.22 -10.86 -17.78
C VAL A 104 -4.58 -10.27 -18.13
N THR A 105 -5.65 -10.97 -17.76
CA THR A 105 -7.05 -10.60 -18.06
C THR A 105 -7.76 -9.90 -16.91
N GLY A 106 -7.20 -9.97 -15.70
CA GLY A 106 -7.76 -9.34 -14.50
C GLY A 106 -6.68 -8.94 -13.50
N ILE A 107 -6.96 -7.92 -12.74
CA ILE A 107 -6.11 -7.39 -11.67
C ILE A 107 -6.93 -7.12 -10.42
N ASN A 108 -6.29 -7.25 -9.26
CA ASN A 108 -6.83 -6.82 -7.98
C ASN A 108 -6.03 -5.62 -7.52
N ASP A 109 -6.67 -4.45 -7.48
CA ASP A 109 -6.05 -3.23 -6.95
C ASP A 109 -6.26 -3.18 -5.43
N MET A 110 -5.16 -3.31 -4.70
CA MET A 110 -5.13 -3.35 -3.24
C MET A 110 -4.67 -2.02 -2.63
N THR A 111 -4.79 -0.92 -3.36
CA THR A 111 -4.38 0.41 -2.88
C THR A 111 -5.31 0.87 -1.74
N PRO A 112 -4.79 1.11 -0.52
CA PRO A 112 -5.63 1.42 0.64
C PRO A 112 -6.31 2.80 0.53
N SER A 113 -5.78 3.70 -0.28
CA SER A 113 -6.33 5.05 -0.49
C SER A 113 -7.39 5.13 -1.58
N ASN A 114 -7.70 4.03 -2.29
CA ASN A 114 -8.76 4.04 -3.30
C ASN A 114 -10.08 4.56 -2.72
N ASN A 115 -10.68 5.49 -3.42
CA ASN A 115 -11.85 6.25 -3.03
C ASN A 115 -12.83 6.40 -4.21
N PRO A 116 -13.97 7.07 -4.08
CA PRO A 116 -14.93 7.25 -5.18
C PRO A 116 -14.34 7.93 -6.43
N GLU A 117 -13.41 8.89 -6.27
CA GLU A 117 -12.76 9.55 -7.41
C GLU A 117 -11.88 8.57 -8.19
N THR A 118 -11.13 7.70 -7.48
CA THR A 118 -10.35 6.63 -8.12
C THR A 118 -11.26 5.66 -8.88
N TRP A 119 -12.41 5.30 -8.29
CA TRP A 119 -13.41 4.47 -8.95
C TRP A 119 -13.91 5.07 -10.26
N GLN A 120 -14.23 6.35 -10.24
CA GLN A 120 -14.68 7.06 -11.43
C GLN A 120 -13.60 7.06 -12.52
N TRP A 121 -12.36 7.35 -12.15
CA TRP A 121 -11.22 7.33 -13.08
C TRP A 121 -11.04 5.95 -13.74
N PHE A 122 -11.10 4.86 -12.97
CA PHE A 122 -11.02 3.50 -13.53
C PHE A 122 -12.21 3.19 -14.45
N THR A 123 -13.40 3.70 -14.12
CA THR A 123 -14.58 3.58 -14.99
C THR A 123 -14.34 4.26 -16.34
N GLU A 124 -13.80 5.46 -16.35
CA GLU A 124 -13.45 6.22 -17.55
C GLU A 124 -12.38 5.51 -18.39
N LEU A 125 -11.35 4.96 -17.74
CA LEU A 125 -10.31 4.17 -18.42
C LEU A 125 -10.86 2.91 -19.09
N GLN A 126 -11.87 2.27 -18.52
CA GLN A 126 -12.51 1.10 -19.13
C GLN A 126 -13.44 1.49 -20.28
N ILE A 127 -14.14 2.62 -20.18
CA ILE A 127 -14.98 3.17 -21.26
C ILE A 127 -14.11 3.57 -22.46
N SER A 128 -12.98 4.24 -22.23
CA SER A 128 -12.03 4.64 -23.27
C SER A 128 -11.18 3.49 -23.82
N GLN A 129 -11.29 2.29 -23.23
CA GLN A 129 -10.45 1.12 -23.55
C GLN A 129 -8.96 1.32 -23.28
N ASP A 130 -8.62 2.23 -22.39
CA ASP A 130 -7.26 2.42 -21.90
C ASP A 130 -6.88 1.38 -20.85
N LEU A 131 -7.88 0.77 -20.19
CA LEU A 131 -7.73 -0.34 -19.27
C LEU A 131 -8.52 -1.56 -19.76
N LEU A 132 -7.80 -2.58 -20.25
CA LEU A 132 -8.36 -3.78 -20.85
C LEU A 132 -8.74 -4.85 -19.82
N GLN A 133 -8.12 -4.85 -18.66
CA GLN A 133 -8.29 -5.86 -17.61
C GLN A 133 -9.62 -5.69 -16.86
N LYS A 134 -10.15 -6.80 -16.36
CA LYS A 134 -11.12 -6.76 -15.27
C LYS A 134 -10.42 -6.27 -14.01
N VAL A 135 -11.08 -5.43 -13.23
CA VAL A 135 -10.53 -4.89 -11.99
C VAL A 135 -11.44 -5.21 -10.82
N ARG A 136 -10.86 -5.79 -9.77
CA ARG A 136 -11.44 -5.81 -8.43
C ARG A 136 -10.71 -4.74 -7.62
N MET A 137 -11.43 -3.70 -7.20
CA MET A 137 -10.83 -2.55 -6.52
C MET A 137 -11.11 -2.61 -5.02
N SER A 138 -10.09 -2.86 -4.23
CA SER A 138 -10.12 -2.67 -2.78
C SER A 138 -9.77 -1.23 -2.44
N GLY A 139 -10.07 -0.78 -1.24
CA GLY A 139 -9.78 0.61 -0.83
C GLY A 139 -10.47 1.00 0.45
N ARG A 140 -10.67 2.30 0.65
CA ARG A 140 -11.29 2.86 1.85
C ARG A 140 -12.73 2.34 2.08
N PRO A 141 -13.26 2.43 3.33
CA PRO A 141 -14.65 2.08 3.62
C PRO A 141 -15.67 2.83 2.76
N GLU A 142 -15.35 4.07 2.34
CA GLU A 142 -16.21 4.93 1.52
C GLU A 142 -16.30 4.49 0.05
N LEU A 143 -15.42 3.61 -0.41
CA LEU A 143 -15.45 3.03 -1.75
C LEU A 143 -16.67 2.09 -1.92
N SER A 144 -17.86 2.56 -1.67
CA SER A 144 -19.08 1.72 -1.63
C SER A 144 -20.18 2.14 -2.62
N GLY A 145 -19.97 3.20 -3.39
CA GLY A 145 -21.06 3.82 -4.17
C GLY A 145 -20.98 3.68 -5.69
N GLY A 146 -19.93 3.04 -6.22
CA GLY A 146 -19.75 2.92 -7.66
C GLY A 146 -20.68 1.87 -8.27
N LYS A 147 -21.25 2.17 -9.44
CA LYS A 147 -22.00 1.17 -10.22
C LYS A 147 -21.03 0.11 -10.71
N GLN A 148 -21.15 -1.09 -10.15
CA GLN A 148 -20.34 -2.22 -10.58
C GLN A 148 -20.71 -2.66 -12.01
N THR A 149 -19.72 -3.14 -12.74
CA THR A 149 -19.84 -3.70 -14.08
C THR A 149 -19.22 -5.09 -14.11
N PRO A 150 -19.40 -5.89 -15.16
CA PRO A 150 -18.68 -7.16 -15.29
C PRO A 150 -17.16 -7.02 -15.33
N ARG A 151 -16.64 -5.79 -15.50
CA ARG A 151 -15.21 -5.50 -15.60
C ARG A 151 -14.66 -4.67 -14.44
N LEU A 152 -15.50 -4.02 -13.64
CA LEU A 152 -15.09 -3.24 -12.47
C LEU A 152 -15.98 -3.60 -11.27
N SER A 153 -15.40 -4.22 -10.26
CA SER A 153 -16.07 -4.68 -9.06
C SER A 153 -15.41 -4.14 -7.80
N ILE A 154 -16.22 -3.94 -6.76
CA ILE A 154 -15.72 -3.53 -5.44
C ILE A 154 -15.09 -4.75 -4.76
N GLY A 155 -13.87 -4.58 -4.28
CA GLY A 155 -13.14 -5.50 -3.44
C GLY A 155 -13.29 -5.19 -1.96
N GLU A 156 -12.33 -5.65 -1.19
CA GLU A 156 -12.27 -5.58 0.26
C GLU A 156 -12.09 -4.13 0.75
N THR A 157 -12.54 -3.83 1.96
CA THR A 157 -12.02 -2.68 2.69
C THR A 157 -10.56 -2.96 3.02
N LYS A 158 -9.65 -2.15 2.49
CA LYS A 158 -8.21 -2.34 2.65
C LYS A 158 -7.68 -1.54 3.82
N VAL A 159 -7.10 -2.23 4.77
CA VAL A 159 -6.39 -1.63 5.90
C VAL A 159 -4.89 -1.87 5.75
N HIS A 160 -4.10 -0.83 5.94
CA HIS A 160 -2.64 -0.89 5.90
C HIS A 160 -2.10 -0.60 7.29
N LEU A 161 -1.61 -1.62 7.99
CA LEU A 161 -1.02 -1.48 9.31
C LEU A 161 0.48 -1.24 9.21
N HIS A 162 0.97 -0.36 10.06
CA HIS A 162 2.39 -0.13 10.28
C HIS A 162 2.68 -0.22 11.78
N ASP A 163 3.67 -1.01 12.19
CA ASP A 163 3.99 -1.22 13.61
C ASP A 163 4.30 0.06 14.36
N SER A 164 4.94 1.02 13.66
CA SER A 164 5.26 2.34 14.23
C SER A 164 4.05 3.26 14.42
N SER A 165 2.89 2.90 13.87
CA SER A 165 1.68 3.73 13.87
C SER A 165 0.42 2.87 13.72
N LEU A 166 0.25 1.89 14.62
CA LEU A 166 -0.99 1.14 14.69
C LEU A 166 -2.15 2.09 15.03
N PRO A 167 -3.32 1.95 14.36
CA PRO A 167 -4.50 2.75 14.72
C PRO A 167 -4.96 2.44 16.14
N ASN A 168 -5.83 3.26 16.71
CA ASN A 168 -6.51 2.89 17.93
C ASN A 168 -7.30 1.60 17.70
N PHE A 169 -7.32 0.71 18.70
CA PHE A 169 -7.95 -0.61 18.56
C PHE A 169 -9.46 -0.53 18.31
N ASP A 170 -10.16 0.38 19.00
CA ASP A 170 -11.60 0.56 18.84
C ASP A 170 -11.94 1.14 17.46
N ASP A 171 -11.11 2.03 16.91
CA ASP A 171 -11.27 2.56 15.56
C ASP A 171 -11.07 1.47 14.50
N PHE A 172 -10.09 0.59 14.70
CA PHE A 172 -9.85 -0.54 13.82
C PHE A 172 -10.98 -1.56 13.90
N LEU A 173 -11.45 -1.87 15.09
CA LEU A 173 -12.59 -2.73 15.35
C LEU A 173 -13.87 -2.18 14.69
N SER A 174 -14.10 -0.87 14.82
CA SER A 174 -15.20 -0.18 14.15
C SER A 174 -15.11 -0.30 12.63
N THR A 175 -13.92 -0.14 12.05
CA THR A 175 -13.68 -0.31 10.59
C THR A 175 -14.08 -1.70 10.11
N ILE A 176 -13.69 -2.75 10.83
CA ILE A 176 -14.06 -4.14 10.52
C ILE A 176 -15.58 -4.31 10.59
N THR A 177 -16.17 -3.91 11.72
CA THR A 177 -17.59 -4.07 12.00
C THR A 177 -18.47 -3.34 10.97
N GLU A 178 -18.13 -2.11 10.63
CA GLU A 178 -18.87 -1.31 9.64
C GLU A 178 -18.74 -1.87 8.22
N SER A 179 -17.58 -2.46 7.87
CA SER A 179 -17.40 -3.15 6.59
C SER A 179 -18.28 -4.41 6.53
N HIS A 180 -18.26 -5.21 7.59
CA HIS A 180 -19.06 -6.44 7.69
C HIS A 180 -20.58 -6.16 7.65
N LYS A 181 -21.06 -5.08 8.28
CA LYS A 181 -22.46 -4.63 8.15
C LYS A 181 -22.87 -4.38 6.70
N LYS A 182 -21.93 -3.93 5.86
CA LYS A 182 -22.12 -3.73 4.42
C LYS A 182 -21.88 -5.00 3.59
N GLN A 183 -21.67 -6.15 4.22
CA GLN A 183 -21.30 -7.41 3.56
C GLN A 183 -20.02 -7.26 2.70
N ARG A 184 -19.09 -6.44 3.15
CA ARG A 184 -17.82 -6.20 2.50
C ARG A 184 -16.69 -6.76 3.34
N ASN A 185 -15.88 -7.62 2.74
CA ASN A 185 -14.72 -8.24 3.38
C ASN A 185 -13.65 -7.21 3.75
N ILE A 186 -12.77 -7.61 4.64
CA ILE A 186 -11.58 -6.86 5.06
C ILE A 186 -10.33 -7.53 4.51
N ALA A 187 -9.38 -6.74 4.02
CA ALA A 187 -8.04 -7.19 3.68
C ALA A 187 -7.02 -6.34 4.45
N VAL A 188 -6.24 -6.97 5.33
CA VAL A 188 -5.30 -6.27 6.22
C VAL A 188 -3.86 -6.56 5.81
N HIS A 189 -3.07 -5.50 5.60
CA HIS A 189 -1.62 -5.62 5.40
C HIS A 189 -0.93 -5.92 6.73
N CYS A 190 -0.32 -7.09 6.84
CA CYS A 190 0.45 -7.52 8.00
C CYS A 190 1.77 -8.13 7.54
N VAL A 191 2.89 -7.50 7.84
CA VAL A 191 4.23 -8.00 7.50
C VAL A 191 5.01 -8.50 8.71
N THR A 192 4.61 -8.11 9.91
CA THR A 192 5.25 -8.46 11.17
C THR A 192 4.32 -9.30 12.04
N GLU A 193 4.90 -9.96 13.03
CA GLU A 193 4.13 -10.66 14.05
C GLU A 193 3.22 -9.70 14.82
N VAL A 194 3.71 -8.49 15.17
CA VAL A 194 2.94 -7.49 15.93
C VAL A 194 1.67 -7.08 15.18
N ALA A 195 1.79 -6.74 13.89
CA ALA A 195 0.63 -6.39 13.06
C ALA A 195 -0.36 -7.56 12.96
N LEU A 196 0.15 -8.79 12.86
CA LEU A 196 -0.68 -9.99 12.75
C LEU A 196 -1.44 -10.27 14.05
N VAL A 197 -0.77 -10.24 15.22
CA VAL A 197 -1.40 -10.43 16.55
C VAL A 197 -2.49 -9.37 16.77
N TYR A 198 -2.17 -8.11 16.46
CA TYR A 198 -3.12 -7.01 16.57
C TYR A 198 -4.37 -7.26 15.71
N THR A 199 -4.18 -7.69 14.47
CA THR A 199 -5.27 -7.98 13.53
C THR A 199 -6.12 -9.17 13.96
N LEU A 200 -5.49 -10.26 14.39
CA LEU A 200 -6.22 -11.45 14.86
C LEU A 200 -7.05 -11.15 16.11
N SER A 201 -6.54 -10.31 17.01
CA SER A 201 -7.28 -9.85 18.19
C SER A 201 -8.54 -9.06 17.79
N ALA A 202 -8.43 -8.21 16.77
CA ALA A 202 -9.58 -7.46 16.27
C ALA A 202 -10.62 -8.37 15.60
N PHE A 203 -10.19 -9.33 14.79
CA PHE A 203 -11.10 -10.29 14.16
C PHE A 203 -11.76 -11.24 15.18
N ARG A 204 -11.07 -11.63 16.25
CA ARG A 204 -11.69 -12.39 17.36
C ARG A 204 -12.84 -11.63 18.02
N THR A 205 -12.69 -10.31 18.12
CA THR A 205 -13.69 -9.45 18.74
C THR A 205 -14.84 -9.10 17.79
N ALA A 206 -14.52 -8.75 16.53
CA ALA A 206 -15.53 -8.36 15.53
C ALA A 206 -16.26 -9.53 14.89
N GLY A 207 -15.67 -10.72 14.93
CA GLY A 207 -16.03 -11.84 14.05
C GLY A 207 -15.42 -11.69 12.66
N THR A 208 -15.53 -12.76 11.85
CA THR A 208 -15.02 -12.82 10.48
C THR A 208 -16.14 -13.02 9.48
N LEU A 209 -15.97 -12.57 8.25
CA LEU A 209 -16.76 -12.96 7.09
C LEU A 209 -15.92 -13.90 6.21
N HIS A 210 -16.57 -14.83 5.55
CA HIS A 210 -15.90 -15.68 4.56
C HIS A 210 -15.29 -14.80 3.45
N GLY A 211 -13.96 -14.88 3.28
CA GLY A 211 -13.19 -14.05 2.35
C GLY A 211 -12.45 -12.88 2.99
N ASP A 212 -12.58 -12.69 4.31
CA ASP A 212 -11.64 -11.83 5.03
C ASP A 212 -10.23 -12.40 4.91
N ARG A 213 -9.23 -11.51 4.78
CA ARG A 213 -7.87 -12.00 4.50
C ARG A 213 -6.77 -11.11 5.04
N ILE A 214 -5.64 -11.76 5.22
CA ILE A 214 -4.35 -11.14 5.56
C ILE A 214 -3.50 -11.06 4.30
N GLU A 215 -2.97 -9.88 4.01
CA GLU A 215 -1.98 -9.69 2.95
C GLU A 215 -0.59 -9.83 3.52
N HIS A 216 0.27 -10.51 2.78
CA HIS A 216 1.66 -10.82 3.06
C HIS A 216 1.87 -11.87 4.14
N ALA A 217 1.48 -11.62 5.38
CA ALA A 217 1.76 -12.50 6.52
C ALA A 217 3.22 -12.98 6.46
N SER A 218 4.17 -12.00 6.34
CA SER A 218 5.56 -12.31 6.02
C SER A 218 6.27 -13.05 7.16
N VAL A 219 5.99 -12.70 8.41
CA VAL A 219 6.50 -13.35 9.61
C VAL A 219 5.34 -13.97 10.37
N ILE A 220 5.28 -15.31 10.42
CA ILE A 220 4.19 -16.04 11.09
C ILE A 220 4.74 -17.12 12.01
N PRO A 221 4.75 -16.91 13.33
CA PRO A 221 4.97 -17.98 14.30
C PRO A 221 3.92 -19.09 14.21
N PRO A 222 4.25 -20.35 14.57
CA PRO A 222 3.32 -21.48 14.50
C PRO A 222 1.96 -21.24 15.17
N ALA A 223 1.95 -20.67 16.35
CA ALA A 223 0.72 -20.40 17.11
C ALA A 223 -0.26 -19.44 16.39
N LEU A 224 0.24 -18.56 15.53
CA LEU A 224 -0.62 -17.66 14.75
C LEU A 224 -1.22 -18.34 13.52
N ILE A 225 -0.59 -19.39 12.99
CA ILE A 225 -1.14 -20.20 11.91
C ILE A 225 -2.41 -20.91 12.36
N GLU A 226 -2.41 -21.49 13.56
CA GLU A 226 -3.58 -22.11 14.16
C GLU A 226 -4.73 -21.11 14.30
N GLN A 227 -4.43 -19.91 14.78
CA GLN A 227 -5.43 -18.84 14.92
C GLN A 227 -6.02 -18.38 13.58
N LEU A 228 -5.21 -18.29 12.51
CA LEU A 228 -5.69 -17.98 11.17
C LEU A 228 -6.69 -19.04 10.68
N SER A 229 -6.36 -20.32 10.89
CA SER A 229 -7.24 -21.45 10.54
C SER A 229 -8.55 -21.43 11.35
N GLU A 230 -8.47 -21.24 12.68
CA GLU A 230 -9.64 -21.16 13.56
C GLU A 230 -10.61 -20.04 13.17
N LEU A 231 -10.06 -18.88 12.76
CA LEU A 231 -10.84 -17.73 12.35
C LEU A 231 -11.35 -17.83 10.89
N GLY A 232 -10.91 -18.84 10.13
CA GLY A 232 -11.29 -18.99 8.74
C GLY A 232 -10.76 -17.88 7.82
N LEU A 233 -9.65 -17.23 8.20
CA LEU A 233 -9.02 -16.16 7.45
C LEU A 233 -8.17 -16.73 6.31
N SER A 234 -8.26 -16.11 5.14
CA SER A 234 -7.37 -16.42 4.02
C SER A 234 -6.03 -15.65 4.13
N VAL A 235 -4.97 -16.18 3.53
CA VAL A 235 -3.67 -15.52 3.45
C VAL A 235 -3.22 -15.38 2.00
N VAL A 236 -2.93 -14.15 1.59
CA VAL A 236 -2.34 -13.86 0.27
C VAL A 236 -0.89 -13.45 0.47
N THR A 237 0.04 -14.33 0.14
CA THR A 237 1.47 -14.18 0.42
C THR A 237 2.33 -14.24 -0.84
N GLN A 238 3.59 -13.78 -0.74
CA GLN A 238 4.52 -13.66 -1.87
C GLN A 238 5.84 -14.39 -1.54
N PRO A 239 5.89 -15.71 -1.63
CA PRO A 239 7.09 -16.49 -1.31
C PRO A 239 8.27 -16.19 -2.24
N ASN A 240 8.03 -15.62 -3.43
CA ASN A 240 9.09 -15.14 -4.32
C ASN A 240 9.97 -14.05 -3.70
N PHE A 241 9.49 -13.31 -2.69
CA PHE A 241 10.29 -12.32 -1.99
C PHE A 241 11.48 -12.93 -1.23
N VAL A 242 11.40 -14.19 -0.85
CA VAL A 242 12.57 -14.90 -0.28
C VAL A 242 13.70 -15.00 -1.32
N HIS A 243 13.38 -15.27 -2.57
CA HIS A 243 14.36 -15.27 -3.65
C HIS A 243 14.89 -13.86 -3.98
N GLU A 244 13.99 -12.87 -4.02
CA GLU A 244 14.36 -11.50 -4.42
C GLU A 244 15.08 -10.71 -3.32
N ARG A 245 14.81 -11.00 -2.05
CA ARG A 245 15.20 -10.20 -0.88
C ARG A 245 15.76 -11.01 0.28
N GLY A 246 16.03 -12.30 0.10
CA GLY A 246 16.45 -13.20 1.17
C GLY A 246 17.66 -12.68 1.94
N ASP A 247 18.68 -12.19 1.25
CA ASP A 247 19.88 -11.63 1.89
C ASP A 247 19.58 -10.39 2.76
N ALA A 248 18.62 -9.55 2.32
CA ALA A 248 18.16 -8.42 3.12
C ALA A 248 17.38 -8.89 4.35
N TYR A 249 16.52 -9.90 4.21
CA TYR A 249 15.79 -10.46 5.36
C TYR A 249 16.71 -11.08 6.40
N LEU A 250 17.75 -11.79 5.98
CA LEU A 250 18.76 -12.35 6.91
C LEU A 250 19.52 -11.27 7.68
N LYS A 251 19.61 -10.07 7.15
CA LYS A 251 20.28 -8.94 7.79
C LYS A 251 19.33 -8.09 8.66
N ASP A 252 18.10 -7.87 8.17
CA ASP A 252 17.20 -6.85 8.71
C ASP A 252 16.19 -7.45 9.72
N ILE A 253 15.98 -8.79 9.70
CA ILE A 253 15.06 -9.50 10.58
C ILE A 253 15.85 -10.27 11.64
N PRO A 254 15.41 -10.30 12.91
CA PRO A 254 16.02 -11.09 13.96
C PRO A 254 16.20 -12.56 13.57
N ALA A 255 17.34 -13.17 13.93
CA ALA A 255 17.70 -14.51 13.47
C ALA A 255 16.72 -15.61 13.95
N ASP A 256 16.09 -15.43 15.11
CA ASP A 256 15.07 -16.31 15.66
C ASP A 256 13.73 -16.25 14.89
N GLU A 257 13.49 -15.18 14.13
CA GLU A 257 12.32 -15.04 13.29
C GLU A 257 12.53 -15.56 11.84
N HIS A 258 13.75 -15.87 11.42
CA HIS A 258 14.02 -16.32 10.05
C HIS A 258 13.22 -17.57 9.66
N THR A 259 12.97 -18.47 10.60
CA THR A 259 12.16 -19.68 10.35
C THR A 259 10.68 -19.41 10.20
N PHE A 260 10.23 -18.19 10.50
CA PHE A 260 8.84 -17.76 10.41
C PHE A 260 8.52 -17.01 9.11
N LEU A 261 9.53 -16.80 8.26
CA LEU A 261 9.38 -16.09 6.99
C LEU A 261 8.61 -16.93 5.96
N TYR A 262 7.56 -16.36 5.39
CA TYR A 262 6.79 -16.88 4.25
C TYR A 262 6.46 -18.38 4.32
N ARG A 263 5.89 -18.82 5.46
CA ARG A 263 5.63 -20.23 5.78
C ARG A 263 4.46 -20.83 5.01
N THR A 264 4.52 -20.78 3.67
CA THR A 264 3.45 -21.23 2.76
C THR A 264 3.06 -22.69 2.99
N ASP A 265 4.04 -23.59 3.13
CA ASP A 265 3.77 -25.02 3.39
C ASP A 265 3.02 -25.23 4.72
N SER A 266 3.39 -24.47 5.77
CA SER A 266 2.70 -24.57 7.06
C SER A 266 1.26 -24.06 7.00
N LEU A 267 1.01 -22.99 6.26
CA LEU A 267 -0.35 -22.46 6.01
C LEU A 267 -1.21 -23.50 5.28
N ILE A 268 -0.68 -24.12 4.21
CA ILE A 268 -1.37 -25.16 3.45
C ILE A 268 -1.71 -26.36 4.34
N ARG A 269 -0.76 -26.84 5.14
CA ARG A 269 -0.99 -27.97 6.06
C ARG A 269 -2.02 -27.68 7.15
N ALA A 270 -2.11 -26.43 7.58
CA ALA A 270 -3.11 -25.98 8.54
C ALA A 270 -4.51 -25.73 7.89
N GLY A 271 -4.64 -25.90 6.57
CA GLY A 271 -5.89 -25.66 5.85
C GLY A 271 -6.25 -24.17 5.75
N VAL A 272 -5.27 -23.27 5.86
CA VAL A 272 -5.46 -21.82 5.65
C VAL A 272 -5.56 -21.57 4.15
N PRO A 273 -6.67 -20.98 3.65
CA PRO A 273 -6.86 -20.72 2.22
C PRO A 273 -5.89 -19.67 1.67
#